data_cc135afbed5c534673b24aff429c2b1c
#
_entry.id   cc135afbed5c534673b24aff429c2b1c
#
_cell.length_a   1.000
_cell.length_b   1.000
_cell.length_c   1.000
_cell.angle_alpha   90.00
_cell.angle_beta   90.00
_cell.angle_gamma   90.00
#
_symmetry.space_group_name_H-M   'P 1'
#
loop_
_entity.id
_entity.type
_entity.pdbx_description
1 polymer ?
#
loop_
_entity_poly.entity_id
_entity_poly.type
_entity_poly.pdbx_seq_one_letter_code
_entity_poly.pdbx_strand_id
1 'polypeptide(L)'
;MATVILGEFEWDDAKARANERKHGVSFVEALEAFLDPHGITAQEIEDADRFVLIGMSRRGRVLFVVSAESGERVRIVSARRATPSQRRVYEHGPKG
;
A
#
# COMPACT_ATOMS: atom_id res chain seq x y z
N MET A 1 -4.63 -13.17 -17.54
CA MET A 1 -4.43 -12.11 -16.56
C MET A 1 -3.15 -11.39 -16.82
N ALA A 2 -3.18 -10.08 -16.74
CA ALA A 2 -2.01 -9.29 -17.06
C ALA A 2 -1.34 -8.81 -15.78
N THR A 3 -0.03 -9.02 -15.71
CA THR A 3 0.77 -8.46 -14.63
C THR A 3 1.33 -7.14 -15.12
N VAL A 4 1.10 -6.09 -14.34
CA VAL A 4 1.67 -4.78 -14.61
C VAL A 4 2.97 -4.68 -13.84
N ILE A 5 4.03 -4.23 -14.51
CA ILE A 5 5.34 -4.03 -13.90
C ILE A 5 5.70 -2.57 -14.03
N LEU A 6 6.03 -1.93 -12.91
CA LEU A 6 6.41 -0.53 -12.89
C LEU A 6 7.56 -0.36 -11.91
N GLY A 7 8.79 -0.29 -12.46
CA GLY A 7 9.99 -0.23 -11.63
C GLY A 7 10.12 -1.47 -10.77
N GLU A 8 10.22 -1.26 -9.47
CA GLU A 8 10.37 -2.35 -8.51
C GLU A 8 9.04 -2.93 -8.08
N PHE A 9 7.94 -2.45 -8.64
CA PHE A 9 6.59 -2.84 -8.21
C PHE A 9 5.90 -3.63 -9.30
N GLU A 10 4.99 -4.47 -8.88
CA GLU A 10 4.14 -5.21 -9.80
C GLU A 10 2.77 -5.43 -9.18
N TRP A 11 1.78 -5.72 -10.02
CA TRP A 11 0.45 -6.11 -9.55
C TRP A 11 -0.34 -6.77 -10.67
N ASP A 12 -1.42 -7.42 -10.28
CA ASP A 12 -2.36 -7.99 -11.23
C ASP A 12 -3.36 -6.92 -11.66
N ASP A 13 -3.47 -6.69 -12.96
CA ASP A 13 -4.29 -5.62 -13.50
C ASP A 13 -5.76 -5.75 -13.11
N ALA A 14 -6.30 -6.97 -13.13
CA ALA A 14 -7.70 -7.17 -12.77
C ALA A 14 -7.94 -6.84 -11.30
N LYS A 15 -7.01 -7.22 -10.44
CA LYS A 15 -7.13 -6.89 -9.02
C LYS A 15 -7.01 -5.40 -8.77
N ALA A 16 -6.14 -4.73 -9.53
CA ALA A 16 -6.00 -3.28 -9.40
C ALA A 16 -7.30 -2.58 -9.74
N ARG A 17 -7.97 -3.00 -10.81
CA ARG A 17 -9.22 -2.39 -11.20
C ARG A 17 -10.34 -2.67 -10.20
N ALA A 18 -10.39 -3.91 -9.69
CA ALA A 18 -11.38 -4.25 -8.67
C ALA A 18 -11.15 -3.45 -7.40
N ASN A 19 -9.89 -3.28 -7.01
CA ASN A 19 -9.54 -2.50 -5.84
C ASN A 19 -9.98 -1.04 -5.98
N GLU A 20 -9.74 -0.47 -7.15
CA GLU A 20 -10.11 0.93 -7.39
C GLU A 20 -11.61 1.11 -7.36
N ARG A 21 -12.38 0.17 -7.94
CA ARG A 21 -13.84 0.24 -7.87
C ARG A 21 -14.34 0.13 -6.44
N LYS A 22 -13.70 -0.71 -5.63
CA LYS A 22 -14.15 -0.96 -4.26
C LYS A 22 -13.73 0.14 -3.30
N HIS A 23 -12.51 0.63 -3.43
CA HIS A 23 -11.92 1.52 -2.44
C HIS A 23 -11.62 2.91 -2.93
N GLY A 24 -11.72 3.15 -4.23
CA GLY A 24 -11.42 4.46 -4.80
C GLY A 24 -9.94 4.81 -4.79
N VAL A 25 -9.07 3.82 -4.68
CA VAL A 25 -7.62 4.02 -4.63
C VAL A 25 -7.00 3.15 -5.72
N SER A 26 -6.24 3.79 -6.62
CA SER A 26 -5.51 3.05 -7.64
C SER A 26 -4.20 2.51 -7.05
N PHE A 27 -3.67 1.48 -7.70
CA PHE A 27 -2.37 0.96 -7.27
C PHE A 27 -1.23 1.93 -7.63
N VAL A 28 -1.44 2.76 -8.65
CA VAL A 28 -0.47 3.82 -8.93
C VAL A 28 -0.42 4.83 -7.79
N GLU A 29 -1.57 5.21 -7.26
CA GLU A 29 -1.58 6.09 -6.09
C GLU A 29 -0.94 5.41 -4.89
N ALA A 30 -1.12 4.11 -4.74
CA ALA A 30 -0.50 3.36 -3.65
C ALA A 30 1.03 3.45 -3.71
N LEU A 31 1.61 3.48 -4.91
CA LEU A 31 3.07 3.61 -5.04
C LEU A 31 3.56 4.92 -4.45
N GLU A 32 2.76 5.98 -4.54
CA GLU A 32 3.16 7.27 -3.98
C GLU A 32 3.34 7.19 -2.47
N ALA A 33 2.56 6.35 -1.80
CA ALA A 33 2.70 6.16 -0.36
C ALA A 33 4.04 5.54 0.00
N PHE A 34 4.63 4.72 -0.88
CA PHE A 34 5.96 4.16 -0.63
C PHE A 34 7.05 5.22 -0.68
N LEU A 35 6.80 6.35 -1.32
CA LEU A 35 7.76 7.45 -1.41
C LEU A 35 7.66 8.41 -0.23
N ASP A 36 6.68 8.22 0.63
CA ASP A 36 6.47 9.10 1.77
C ASP A 36 7.53 8.81 2.83
N PRO A 37 8.40 9.78 3.16
CA PRO A 37 9.45 9.55 4.16
C PRO A 37 8.90 9.31 5.56
N HIS A 38 7.64 9.64 5.80
CA HIS A 38 6.99 9.41 7.08
C HIS A 38 6.15 8.14 7.10
N GLY A 39 6.19 7.35 6.01
CA GLY A 39 5.45 6.11 5.95
C GLY A 39 5.90 5.12 7.02
N ILE A 40 4.94 4.37 7.52
CA ILE A 40 5.19 3.38 8.58
C ILE A 40 4.90 2.01 8.01
N THR A 41 5.89 1.11 8.08
CA THR A 41 5.73 -0.24 7.58
C THR A 41 5.82 -1.24 8.72
N ALA A 42 5.09 -2.34 8.56
CA ALA A 42 5.13 -3.45 9.51
C ALA A 42 4.87 -4.73 8.75
N GLN A 43 5.38 -5.83 9.30
CA GLN A 43 5.09 -7.15 8.77
C GLN A 43 3.76 -7.61 9.34
N GLU A 44 2.96 -8.28 8.51
CA GLU A 44 1.68 -8.79 8.97
C GLU A 44 1.93 -10.00 9.87
N ILE A 45 1.19 -10.07 10.99
CA ILE A 45 1.44 -11.09 12.00
C ILE A 45 1.10 -12.48 11.47
N GLU A 46 -0.01 -12.59 10.74
CA GLU A 46 -0.52 -13.89 10.31
C GLU A 46 0.04 -14.35 8.98
N ASP A 47 0.71 -13.48 8.26
CA ASP A 47 1.26 -13.81 6.95
C ASP A 47 2.62 -13.13 6.83
N ALA A 48 3.67 -13.92 7.05
CA ALA A 48 5.04 -13.39 7.08
C ALA A 48 5.48 -12.82 5.73
N ASP A 49 4.80 -13.20 4.64
CA ASP A 49 5.14 -12.68 3.32
C ASP A 49 4.45 -11.35 3.01
N ARG A 50 3.59 -10.89 3.90
CA ARG A 50 2.83 -9.67 3.69
C ARG A 50 3.34 -8.54 4.54
N PHE A 51 3.27 -7.35 3.99
CA PHE A 51 3.69 -6.12 4.65
C PHE A 51 2.59 -5.10 4.54
N VAL A 52 2.50 -4.26 5.55
CA VAL A 52 1.52 -3.19 5.62
C VAL A 52 2.26 -1.87 5.62
N LEU A 53 1.80 -0.94 4.80
CA LEU A 53 2.34 0.42 4.77
C LEU A 53 1.22 1.39 5.05
N ILE A 54 1.43 2.30 6.00
CA ILE A 54 0.55 3.44 6.19
C ILE A 54 1.34 4.66 5.75
N GLY A 55 0.93 5.28 4.65
CA GLY A 55 1.66 6.40 4.08
C GLY A 55 0.76 7.32 3.29
N MET A 56 1.23 8.52 3.05
CA MET A 56 0.44 9.55 2.38
C MET A 56 0.77 9.58 0.90
N SER A 57 -0.27 9.61 0.07
CA SER A 57 -0.10 9.81 -1.37
C SER A 57 0.08 11.29 -1.67
N ARG A 58 0.44 11.59 -2.92
CA ARG A 58 0.58 12.97 -3.36
C ARG A 58 -0.73 13.73 -3.33
N ARG A 59 -1.85 13.02 -3.33
CA ARG A 59 -3.17 13.64 -3.21
C ARG A 59 -3.50 14.02 -1.77
N GLY A 60 -2.60 13.75 -0.84
CA GLY A 60 -2.82 14.09 0.56
C GLY A 60 -3.68 13.08 1.29
N ARG A 61 -3.85 11.89 0.74
CA ARG A 61 -4.64 10.85 1.39
C ARG A 61 -3.72 9.87 2.10
N VAL A 62 -4.01 9.59 3.36
CA VAL A 62 -3.28 8.56 4.09
C VAL A 62 -3.86 7.21 3.68
N LEU A 63 -3.01 6.34 3.17
CA LEU A 63 -3.42 5.06 2.61
C LEU A 63 -2.91 3.91 3.47
N PHE A 64 -3.66 2.83 3.43
CA PHE A 64 -3.28 1.55 4.03
C PHE A 64 -3.04 0.58 2.87
N VAL A 65 -1.78 0.21 2.66
CA VAL A 65 -1.37 -0.58 1.51
C VAL A 65 -0.84 -1.92 1.98
N VAL A 66 -1.35 -3.00 1.38
CA VAL A 66 -0.84 -4.34 1.65
C VAL A 66 -0.01 -4.77 0.46
N SER A 67 1.18 -5.24 0.72
CA SER A 67 2.10 -5.72 -0.31
C SER A 67 2.73 -7.04 0.10
N ALA A 68 3.38 -7.69 -0.84
CA ALA A 68 4.08 -8.95 -0.61
C ALA A 68 5.35 -8.97 -1.41
N GLU A 69 6.32 -9.73 -0.95
CA GLU A 69 7.54 -9.95 -1.75
C GLU A 69 7.23 -10.85 -2.92
N SER A 70 7.79 -10.54 -4.07
CA SER A 70 7.59 -11.30 -5.28
C SER A 70 8.90 -11.29 -6.08
N GLY A 71 9.80 -12.22 -5.74
CA GLY A 71 11.13 -12.23 -6.32
C GLY A 71 11.85 -10.96 -5.91
N GLU A 72 12.30 -10.18 -6.89
CA GLU A 72 12.99 -8.93 -6.62
C GLU A 72 12.06 -7.74 -6.61
N ARG A 73 10.76 -7.97 -6.79
CA ARG A 73 9.79 -6.90 -6.83
C ARG A 73 8.88 -6.94 -5.62
N VAL A 74 8.23 -5.82 -5.40
CA VAL A 74 7.18 -5.68 -4.40
C VAL A 74 5.85 -5.80 -5.13
N ARG A 75 5.01 -6.73 -4.69
CA ARG A 75 3.71 -6.94 -5.31
C ARG A 75 2.65 -6.24 -4.48
N ILE A 76 1.92 -5.33 -5.11
CA ILE A 76 0.82 -4.64 -4.45
C ILE A 76 -0.39 -5.59 -4.43
N VAL A 77 -0.95 -5.79 -3.24
CA VAL A 77 -2.07 -6.69 -3.04
C VAL A 77 -3.38 -5.93 -2.90
N SER A 78 -3.38 -4.87 -2.10
CA SER A 78 -4.56 -4.03 -1.93
C SER A 78 -4.14 -2.66 -1.43
N ALA A 79 -5.03 -1.68 -1.64
CA ALA A 79 -4.80 -0.32 -1.18
C ALA A 79 -6.15 0.32 -0.88
N ARG A 80 -6.25 0.97 0.28
CA ARG A 80 -7.45 1.69 0.66
C ARG A 80 -7.05 2.86 1.54
N ARG A 81 -8.00 3.73 1.81
CA ARG A 81 -7.73 4.84 2.73
C ARG A 81 -7.61 4.28 4.15
N ALA A 82 -6.72 4.89 4.92
CA ALA A 82 -6.53 4.50 6.31
C ALA A 82 -7.79 4.78 7.12
N THR A 83 -8.06 3.91 8.08
CA THR A 83 -9.12 4.17 9.05
C THR A 83 -8.68 5.29 9.99
N PRO A 84 -9.61 5.91 10.75
CA PRO A 84 -9.20 6.94 11.71
C PRO A 84 -8.12 6.47 12.69
N SER A 85 -8.18 5.23 13.17
CA SER A 85 -7.16 4.75 14.08
C SER A 85 -5.83 4.55 13.38
N GLN A 86 -5.84 4.07 12.14
CA GLN A 86 -4.61 3.93 11.36
C GLN A 86 -4.02 5.30 11.02
N ARG A 87 -4.88 6.27 10.73
CA ARG A 87 -4.40 7.63 10.48
C ARG A 87 -3.74 8.21 11.72
N ARG A 88 -4.27 7.93 12.90
CA ARG A 88 -3.63 8.40 14.14
C ARG A 88 -2.25 7.81 14.31
N VAL A 89 -2.08 6.52 13.97
CA VAL A 89 -0.76 5.92 14.01
C VAL A 89 0.21 6.67 13.10
N TYR A 90 -0.26 7.00 11.90
CA TYR A 90 0.56 7.75 10.95
C TYR A 90 0.92 9.13 11.50
N GLU A 91 -0.07 9.84 12.07
CA GLU A 91 0.15 11.21 12.54
C GLU A 91 1.06 11.28 13.75
N HIS A 92 1.03 10.27 14.60
CA HIS A 92 1.89 10.25 15.79
C HIS A 92 3.27 9.65 15.51
N GLY A 93 3.43 8.97 14.38
CA GLY A 93 4.70 8.34 14.02
C GLY A 93 4.90 7.01 14.71
N PRO A 94 6.04 6.35 14.41
CA PRO A 94 6.31 5.01 14.93
C PRO A 94 6.68 4.99 16.41
N LYS A 95 7.01 6.12 16.97
CA LYS A 95 7.42 6.18 18.33
C LYS A 95 6.19 6.21 19.22
N GLY A 96 6.13 5.35 20.13
CA GLY A 96 4.98 5.21 21.01
C GLY A 96 4.69 6.38 21.88
#